data_70389dc4870607ed7f9ff456cf4f473a
#
_entry.id   70389dc4870607ed7f9ff456cf4f473a
#
_cell.length_a   1.000
_cell.length_b   1.000
_cell.length_c   1.000
_cell.angle_alpha   90.00
_cell.angle_beta   90.00
_cell.angle_gamma   90.00
#
_symmetry.space_group_name_H-M   'P 1'
#
loop_
_entity.id
_entity.type
_entity.pdbx_description
1 polymer ?
#
loop_
_entity_poly.entity_id
_entity_poly.type
_entity_poly.pdbx_seq_one_letter_code
_entity_poly.pdbx_strand_id
1 'polypeptide(L)'
;EAPGNQADPYGQAVVVRHDFGYNDQTLYTVYAHMSEIIAIAGQHVESGDVLGLVGDTGATTGPHLHFEIRLGRNAFYNTFNPELWTAPPQGWGVLVGRVMDEKKKLLNQLKVEVRPMPYELPVRTVRTYGEGAVNPDPYYQENLVLSDLPAGLYKITLVYNDKPQQTWVEIFPGQVSYFTFEGEDGFETVR
;
A
#
# COMPACT_ATOMS: atom_id res chain seq x y z
N GLU A 1 10.81 -24.17 -4.53
CA GLU A 1 12.24 -23.83 -4.39
C GLU A 1 12.77 -24.37 -3.06
N ALA A 2 14.05 -24.74 -3.00
CA ALA A 2 14.70 -25.30 -1.82
C ALA A 2 14.64 -24.33 -0.61
N PRO A 3 14.76 -24.81 0.65
CA PRO A 3 14.68 -23.96 1.83
C PRO A 3 15.65 -22.78 1.71
N GLY A 4 15.08 -21.56 1.82
CA GLY A 4 15.73 -20.31 1.50
C GLY A 4 17.08 -20.17 2.20
N ASN A 5 18.07 -19.83 1.42
CA ASN A 5 19.35 -19.35 1.92
C ASN A 5 19.06 -18.05 2.72
N GLN A 6 19.67 -17.85 3.88
CA GLN A 6 19.57 -16.62 4.68
C GLN A 6 19.92 -15.32 3.91
N ALA A 7 20.37 -15.46 2.64
CA ALA A 7 20.62 -14.37 1.71
C ALA A 7 19.38 -13.94 0.90
N ASP A 8 18.25 -14.68 0.92
CA ASP A 8 17.03 -14.30 0.24
C ASP A 8 16.20 -13.37 1.15
N PRO A 9 15.98 -12.09 0.78
CA PRO A 9 15.22 -11.18 1.61
C PRO A 9 13.79 -11.65 1.88
N TYR A 10 13.16 -12.42 0.99
CA TYR A 10 11.79 -12.93 1.16
C TYR A 10 11.69 -14.17 2.05
N GLY A 11 12.81 -14.90 2.24
CA GLY A 11 12.79 -16.20 2.92
C GLY A 11 11.89 -17.21 2.19
N GLN A 12 11.09 -17.96 2.93
CA GLN A 12 10.09 -18.84 2.33
C GLN A 12 8.91 -18.02 1.81
N ALA A 13 8.63 -18.15 0.52
CA ALA A 13 7.60 -17.35 -0.14
C ALA A 13 6.78 -18.17 -1.14
N VAL A 14 5.50 -17.81 -1.26
CA VAL A 14 4.58 -18.30 -2.29
C VAL A 14 4.18 -17.14 -3.18
N VAL A 15 4.18 -17.38 -4.49
CA VAL A 15 3.65 -16.45 -5.47
C VAL A 15 2.45 -17.11 -6.14
N VAL A 16 1.30 -16.42 -6.10
CA VAL A 16 0.09 -16.83 -6.80
C VAL A 16 -0.04 -15.99 -8.07
N ARG A 17 -0.14 -16.65 -9.20
CA ARG A 17 -0.56 -16.02 -10.46
C ARG A 17 -2.07 -16.14 -10.58
N HIS A 18 -2.76 -15.03 -10.67
CA HIS A 18 -4.21 -15.00 -10.80
C HIS A 18 -4.67 -15.30 -12.24
N ASP A 19 -5.83 -15.92 -12.38
CA ASP A 19 -6.46 -16.21 -13.67
C ASP A 19 -7.09 -14.99 -14.31
N PHE A 20 -7.30 -13.93 -13.53
CA PHE A 20 -7.69 -12.60 -13.96
C PHE A 20 -6.51 -11.63 -13.87
N GLY A 21 -6.61 -10.53 -14.59
CA GLY A 21 -5.59 -9.48 -14.61
C GLY A 21 -6.18 -8.09 -14.36
N TYR A 22 -5.35 -7.09 -14.50
CA TYR A 22 -5.73 -5.68 -14.42
C TYR A 22 -5.08 -4.90 -15.57
N ASN A 23 -5.88 -4.14 -16.33
CA ASN A 23 -5.42 -3.39 -17.51
C ASN A 23 -4.58 -4.24 -18.48
N ASP A 24 -5.08 -5.42 -18.85
CA ASP A 24 -4.41 -6.41 -19.73
C ASP A 24 -3.06 -6.92 -19.21
N GLN A 25 -2.77 -6.72 -17.93
CA GLN A 25 -1.58 -7.23 -17.27
C GLN A 25 -1.91 -8.39 -16.34
N THR A 26 -1.03 -9.39 -16.31
CA THR A 26 -1.13 -10.50 -15.35
C THR A 26 -0.98 -9.99 -13.92
N LEU A 27 -1.86 -10.43 -13.04
CA LEU A 27 -1.80 -10.12 -11.61
C LEU A 27 -1.09 -11.24 -10.85
N TYR A 28 -0.22 -10.85 -9.95
CA TYR A 28 0.44 -11.75 -9.00
C TYR A 28 0.28 -11.22 -7.58
N THR A 29 0.11 -12.14 -6.63
CA THR A 29 0.25 -11.85 -5.20
C THR A 29 1.42 -12.62 -4.62
N VAL A 30 2.18 -11.98 -3.74
CA VAL A 30 3.34 -12.57 -3.07
C VAL A 30 3.07 -12.63 -1.58
N TYR A 31 3.35 -13.79 -0.99
CA TYR A 31 3.23 -14.06 0.43
C TYR A 31 4.59 -14.53 0.93
N ALA A 32 5.25 -13.77 1.78
CA ALA A 32 6.64 -14.05 2.17
C ALA A 32 6.84 -14.13 3.69
N HIS A 33 8.08 -14.41 4.10
CA HIS A 33 8.51 -14.67 5.47
C HIS A 33 7.81 -15.84 6.13
N MET A 34 7.34 -16.81 5.32
CA MET A 34 6.61 -17.97 5.84
C MET A 34 7.52 -18.88 6.68
N SER A 35 6.95 -19.47 7.74
CA SER A 35 7.63 -20.52 8.50
C SER A 35 7.51 -21.88 7.84
N GLU A 36 6.42 -22.10 7.08
CA GLU A 36 6.13 -23.33 6.36
C GLU A 36 5.33 -23.02 5.09
N ILE A 37 5.71 -23.64 3.97
CA ILE A 37 4.93 -23.61 2.72
C ILE A 37 4.15 -24.93 2.63
N ILE A 38 2.83 -24.83 2.53
CA ILE A 38 1.89 -25.96 2.39
C ILE A 38 1.49 -26.14 0.92
N ALA A 39 1.34 -25.04 0.19
CA ALA A 39 0.97 -25.08 -1.23
C ALA A 39 2.08 -25.73 -2.09
N ILE A 40 1.67 -26.47 -3.12
CA ILE A 40 2.58 -27.14 -4.05
C ILE A 40 2.74 -26.29 -5.31
N ALA A 41 3.98 -26.15 -5.79
CA ALA A 41 4.25 -25.41 -7.03
C ALA A 41 3.44 -25.96 -8.21
N GLY A 42 2.69 -25.07 -8.91
CA GLY A 42 1.78 -25.43 -9.99
C GLY A 42 0.39 -25.87 -9.54
N GLN A 43 0.12 -25.91 -8.24
CA GLN A 43 -1.21 -26.18 -7.71
C GLN A 43 -2.15 -25.01 -8.08
N HIS A 44 -3.38 -25.35 -8.48
CA HIS A 44 -4.47 -24.38 -8.51
C HIS A 44 -5.00 -24.16 -7.09
N VAL A 45 -5.17 -22.89 -6.72
CA VAL A 45 -5.67 -22.49 -5.38
C VAL A 45 -6.85 -21.55 -5.53
N GLU A 46 -7.81 -21.66 -4.61
CA GLU A 46 -8.98 -20.80 -4.53
C GLU A 46 -8.92 -19.89 -3.29
N SER A 47 -9.81 -18.91 -3.27
CA SER A 47 -9.91 -18.00 -2.11
C SER A 47 -10.27 -18.79 -0.85
N GLY A 48 -9.44 -18.65 0.18
CA GLY A 48 -9.55 -19.36 1.44
C GLY A 48 -8.66 -20.58 1.57
N ASP A 49 -8.00 -21.02 0.50
CA ASP A 49 -7.01 -22.11 0.58
C ASP A 49 -5.78 -21.69 1.38
N VAL A 50 -5.28 -22.61 2.21
CA VAL A 50 -4.08 -22.37 3.01
C VAL A 50 -2.84 -22.51 2.13
N LEU A 51 -2.08 -21.43 1.99
CA LEU A 51 -0.81 -21.43 1.25
C LEU A 51 0.38 -21.85 2.13
N GLY A 52 0.33 -21.55 3.42
CA GLY A 52 1.40 -21.82 4.38
C GLY A 52 1.14 -21.15 5.72
N LEU A 53 2.15 -21.09 6.57
CA LEU A 53 2.09 -20.49 7.89
C LEU A 53 2.95 -19.23 7.95
N VAL A 54 2.43 -18.20 8.64
CA VAL A 54 3.17 -16.97 8.91
C VAL A 54 4.42 -17.27 9.72
N GLY A 55 5.52 -16.63 9.41
CA GLY A 55 6.80 -16.82 10.06
C GLY A 55 7.68 -15.59 10.03
N ASP A 56 8.97 -15.82 10.14
CA ASP A 56 10.02 -14.80 10.21
C ASP A 56 11.29 -15.22 9.40
N THR A 57 11.12 -16.04 8.38
CA THR A 57 12.22 -16.44 7.50
C THR A 57 12.64 -15.30 6.57
N GLY A 58 13.91 -15.27 6.17
CA GLY A 58 14.47 -14.19 5.34
C GLY A 58 14.88 -12.95 6.13
N ALA A 59 14.85 -11.77 5.49
CA ALA A 59 15.25 -10.51 6.11
C ALA A 59 14.06 -9.85 6.80
N THR A 60 13.83 -10.14 8.07
CA THR A 60 12.70 -9.63 8.85
C THR A 60 13.12 -9.30 10.29
N THR A 61 12.33 -8.48 10.98
CA THR A 61 12.51 -8.10 12.38
C THR A 61 11.62 -8.91 13.35
N GLY A 62 10.80 -9.83 12.83
CA GLY A 62 9.92 -10.67 13.60
C GLY A 62 8.75 -11.22 12.77
N PRO A 63 7.95 -12.14 13.32
CA PRO A 63 6.88 -12.80 12.58
C PRO A 63 5.84 -11.82 12.05
N HIS A 64 5.61 -11.83 10.75
CA HIS A 64 4.56 -11.07 10.07
C HIS A 64 4.27 -11.66 8.69
N LEU A 65 3.13 -11.29 8.10
CA LEU A 65 2.83 -11.54 6.70
C LEU A 65 3.39 -10.40 5.85
N HIS A 66 4.35 -10.71 4.99
CA HIS A 66 4.74 -9.82 3.90
C HIS A 66 3.85 -10.11 2.70
N PHE A 67 3.09 -9.11 2.25
CA PHE A 67 2.16 -9.23 1.15
C PHE A 67 2.44 -8.20 0.07
N GLU A 68 2.52 -8.65 -1.20
CA GLU A 68 2.71 -7.75 -2.34
C GLU A 68 1.68 -8.02 -3.44
N ILE A 69 1.35 -6.96 -4.17
CA ILE A 69 0.65 -6.99 -5.45
C ILE A 69 1.64 -6.65 -6.55
N ARG A 70 1.72 -7.49 -7.59
CA ARG A 70 2.57 -7.25 -8.75
C ARG A 70 1.77 -7.34 -10.05
N LEU A 71 2.04 -6.44 -11.00
CA LEU A 71 1.36 -6.42 -12.30
C LEU A 71 2.37 -6.64 -13.44
N GLY A 72 1.92 -7.35 -14.47
CA GLY A 72 2.66 -7.64 -15.69
C GLY A 72 3.71 -8.73 -15.49
N ARG A 73 4.66 -8.56 -14.58
CA ARG A 73 5.73 -9.51 -14.29
C ARG A 73 5.85 -9.78 -12.80
N ASN A 74 6.17 -11.03 -12.45
CA ASN A 74 6.55 -11.35 -11.08
C ASN A 74 7.98 -10.87 -10.81
N ALA A 75 8.15 -9.57 -10.58
CA ALA A 75 9.41 -8.93 -10.26
C ALA A 75 9.20 -7.81 -9.24
N PHE A 76 10.18 -7.60 -8.35
CA PHE A 76 10.13 -6.59 -7.29
C PHE A 76 9.74 -5.20 -7.80
N TYR A 77 10.33 -4.75 -8.92
CA TYR A 77 10.02 -3.44 -9.50
C TYR A 77 8.63 -3.32 -10.16
N ASN A 78 7.83 -4.39 -10.14
CA ASN A 78 6.45 -4.41 -10.60
C ASN A 78 5.44 -4.39 -9.44
N THR A 79 5.89 -4.04 -8.24
CA THR A 79 5.05 -3.99 -7.03
C THR A 79 4.23 -2.70 -6.99
N PHE A 80 2.95 -2.84 -6.60
CA PHE A 80 1.99 -1.77 -6.34
C PHE A 80 1.57 -1.78 -4.88
N ASN A 81 1.04 -0.67 -4.36
CA ASN A 81 0.62 -0.62 -2.98
C ASN A 81 -0.59 -1.55 -2.74
N PRO A 82 -0.46 -2.59 -1.91
CA PRO A 82 -1.53 -3.58 -1.71
C PRO A 82 -2.76 -2.99 -1.01
N GLU A 83 -2.64 -1.87 -0.30
CA GLU A 83 -3.77 -1.22 0.38
C GLU A 83 -4.85 -0.72 -0.59
N LEU A 84 -4.52 -0.50 -1.87
CA LEU A 84 -5.49 -0.20 -2.92
C LEU A 84 -6.21 -1.43 -3.48
N TRP A 85 -5.72 -2.63 -3.16
CA TRP A 85 -6.19 -3.91 -3.71
C TRP A 85 -6.97 -4.74 -2.71
N THR A 86 -7.03 -4.31 -1.47
CA THR A 86 -7.77 -4.96 -0.39
C THR A 86 -9.00 -4.15 -0.04
N ALA A 87 -10.13 -4.83 0.20
CA ALA A 87 -11.34 -4.16 0.65
C ALA A 87 -11.19 -3.74 2.13
N PRO A 88 -11.45 -2.48 2.47
CA PRO A 88 -11.44 -2.06 3.87
C PRO A 88 -12.59 -2.73 4.65
N PRO A 89 -12.49 -2.82 5.98
CA PRO A 89 -13.58 -3.30 6.83
C PRO A 89 -14.88 -2.51 6.60
N GLN A 90 -16.02 -3.11 6.90
CA GLN A 90 -17.31 -2.44 6.76
C GLN A 90 -17.36 -1.14 7.58
N GLY A 91 -17.78 -0.05 6.94
CA GLY A 91 -17.82 1.28 7.56
C GLY A 91 -16.50 2.06 7.47
N TRP A 92 -15.48 1.50 6.83
CA TRP A 92 -14.16 2.10 6.66
C TRP A 92 -13.88 2.40 5.19
N GLY A 93 -12.89 3.26 4.92
CA GLY A 93 -12.47 3.63 3.56
C GLY A 93 -10.97 3.77 3.43
N VAL A 94 -10.54 4.23 2.27
CA VAL A 94 -9.13 4.38 1.89
C VAL A 94 -8.85 5.84 1.56
N LEU A 95 -7.75 6.37 2.10
CA LEU A 95 -7.21 7.67 1.73
C LEU A 95 -6.07 7.48 0.74
N VAL A 96 -6.14 8.19 -0.37
CA VAL A 96 -5.09 8.21 -1.40
C VAL A 96 -4.60 9.63 -1.60
N GLY A 97 -3.30 9.81 -1.71
CA GLY A 97 -2.68 11.11 -1.91
C GLY A 97 -1.65 11.10 -3.02
N ARG A 98 -1.69 12.12 -3.86
CA ARG A 98 -0.62 12.45 -4.80
C ARG A 98 0.09 13.71 -4.31
N VAL A 99 1.28 13.54 -3.77
CA VAL A 99 2.03 14.60 -3.08
C VAL A 99 3.27 14.94 -3.90
N MET A 100 3.30 16.17 -4.44
CA MET A 100 4.29 16.61 -5.42
C MET A 100 4.93 17.95 -5.02
N ASP A 101 6.08 18.24 -5.61
CA ASP A 101 6.66 19.58 -5.63
C ASP A 101 5.99 20.45 -6.72
N GLU A 102 6.41 21.71 -6.82
CA GLU A 102 5.94 22.70 -7.83
C GLU A 102 6.29 22.31 -9.28
N LYS A 103 7.18 21.31 -9.48
CA LYS A 103 7.53 20.73 -10.78
C LYS A 103 6.78 19.44 -11.08
N LYS A 104 5.77 19.12 -10.26
CA LYS A 104 4.96 17.89 -10.35
C LYS A 104 5.76 16.60 -10.14
N LYS A 105 6.94 16.68 -9.53
CA LYS A 105 7.72 15.53 -9.12
C LYS A 105 7.19 15.01 -7.78
N LEU A 106 6.97 13.70 -7.67
CA LEU A 106 6.53 13.05 -6.44
C LEU A 106 7.55 13.27 -5.30
N LEU A 107 7.08 13.76 -4.18
CA LEU A 107 7.87 13.93 -2.96
C LEU A 107 7.97 12.57 -2.25
N ASN A 108 9.20 12.11 -2.03
CA ASN A 108 9.48 10.83 -1.39
C ASN A 108 9.80 11.01 0.10
N GLN A 109 9.37 10.05 0.94
CA GLN A 109 9.62 10.01 2.38
C GLN A 109 9.09 11.22 3.16
N LEU A 110 8.18 12.01 2.55
CA LEU A 110 7.54 13.11 3.27
C LEU A 110 6.58 12.54 4.31
N LYS A 111 6.69 13.03 5.55
CA LYS A 111 5.80 12.67 6.64
C LYS A 111 4.45 13.36 6.48
N VAL A 112 3.38 12.58 6.49
CA VAL A 112 2.00 13.06 6.47
C VAL A 112 1.28 12.57 7.71
N GLU A 113 0.65 13.47 8.45
CA GLU A 113 -0.19 13.14 9.58
C GLU A 113 -1.66 13.19 9.19
N VAL A 114 -2.38 12.13 9.53
CA VAL A 114 -3.80 11.93 9.26
C VAL A 114 -4.52 11.83 10.60
N ARG A 115 -5.26 12.88 10.95
CA ARG A 115 -5.91 13.04 12.25
C ARG A 115 -7.43 12.97 12.10
N PRO A 116 -8.10 12.00 12.73
CA PRO A 116 -9.56 11.93 12.74
C PRO A 116 -10.19 13.09 13.50
N MET A 117 -11.43 13.43 13.16
CA MET A 117 -12.23 14.46 13.80
C MET A 117 -13.60 13.89 14.17
N PRO A 118 -14.05 14.01 15.43
CA PRO A 118 -13.35 14.58 16.59
C PRO A 118 -12.12 13.75 16.99
N TYR A 119 -11.22 14.33 17.79
CA TYR A 119 -9.87 13.80 18.14
C TYR A 119 -9.87 12.56 19.06
N GLU A 120 -10.88 11.72 18.99
CA GLU A 120 -11.03 10.54 19.88
C GLU A 120 -10.21 9.34 19.42
N LEU A 121 -9.81 9.30 18.16
CA LEU A 121 -9.00 8.22 17.61
C LEU A 121 -7.54 8.63 17.47
N PRO A 122 -6.60 7.66 17.47
CA PRO A 122 -5.18 7.95 17.31
C PRO A 122 -4.85 8.61 15.96
N VAL A 123 -3.90 9.54 16.00
CA VAL A 123 -3.31 10.09 14.76
C VAL A 123 -2.53 9.00 14.04
N ARG A 124 -2.80 8.84 12.75
CA ARG A 124 -2.00 7.98 11.87
C ARG A 124 -0.90 8.82 11.23
N THR A 125 0.25 8.24 11.12
CA THR A 125 1.38 8.85 10.39
C THR A 125 1.78 7.92 9.26
N VAL A 126 1.85 8.46 8.05
CA VAL A 126 2.30 7.75 6.86
C VAL A 126 3.41 8.55 6.19
N ARG A 127 4.28 7.86 5.44
CA ARG A 127 5.28 8.50 4.60
C ARG A 127 4.94 8.27 3.14
N THR A 128 5.11 9.30 2.34
CA THR A 128 4.99 9.16 0.89
C THR A 128 6.06 8.22 0.38
N TYR A 129 5.71 7.40 -0.60
CA TYR A 129 6.67 6.59 -1.35
C TYR A 129 7.03 7.28 -2.68
N GLY A 130 8.13 6.89 -3.27
CA GLY A 130 8.62 7.43 -4.53
C GLY A 130 9.18 6.32 -5.40
N GLU A 131 9.94 6.69 -6.40
CA GLU A 131 10.51 5.76 -7.39
C GLU A 131 11.27 4.60 -6.73
N GLY A 132 10.99 3.38 -7.20
CA GLY A 132 11.85 2.22 -7.00
C GLY A 132 11.26 1.02 -6.28
N ALA A 133 10.40 1.19 -5.28
CA ALA A 133 9.86 0.05 -4.53
C ALA A 133 8.38 -0.22 -4.83
N VAL A 134 7.58 0.85 -4.90
CA VAL A 134 6.13 0.77 -5.12
C VAL A 134 5.78 1.67 -6.30
N ASN A 135 5.11 1.12 -7.30
CA ASN A 135 4.65 1.90 -8.44
C ASN A 135 3.32 2.57 -8.11
N PRO A 136 3.12 3.83 -8.55
CA PRO A 136 1.83 4.48 -8.49
C PRO A 136 0.78 3.71 -9.32
N ASP A 137 -0.46 3.68 -8.84
CA ASP A 137 -1.57 3.18 -9.64
C ASP A 137 -1.76 4.07 -10.88
N PRO A 138 -2.01 3.52 -12.08
CA PRO A 138 -2.16 4.30 -13.30
C PRO A 138 -3.30 5.33 -13.26
N TYR A 139 -4.33 5.09 -12.46
CA TYR A 139 -5.47 5.99 -12.32
C TYR A 139 -5.20 7.12 -11.31
N TYR A 140 -4.77 6.76 -10.09
CA TYR A 140 -4.54 7.74 -9.01
C TYR A 140 -3.20 8.45 -9.13
N GLN A 141 -2.18 7.79 -9.71
CA GLN A 141 -0.80 8.29 -9.80
C GLN A 141 -0.27 8.76 -8.44
N GLU A 142 -0.69 8.07 -7.40
CA GLU A 142 -0.44 8.39 -6.01
C GLU A 142 0.99 8.04 -5.58
N ASN A 143 1.38 8.60 -4.46
CA ASN A 143 2.55 8.20 -3.68
C ASN A 143 2.25 8.15 -2.17
N LEU A 144 0.98 8.05 -1.83
CA LEU A 144 0.49 7.85 -0.47
C LEU A 144 -0.81 7.07 -0.52
N VAL A 145 -0.86 5.98 0.22
CA VAL A 145 -2.10 5.26 0.53
C VAL A 145 -2.15 5.00 2.03
N LEU A 146 -3.32 5.11 2.58
CA LEU A 146 -3.63 4.72 3.95
C LEU A 146 -5.02 4.11 3.97
N SER A 147 -5.06 2.80 4.08
CA SER A 147 -6.31 2.05 4.23
C SER A 147 -6.76 1.97 5.68
N ASP A 148 -7.90 1.32 5.88
CA ASP A 148 -8.46 1.05 7.19
C ASP A 148 -8.63 2.33 8.03
N LEU A 149 -9.27 3.32 7.42
CA LEU A 149 -9.73 4.53 8.09
C LEU A 149 -11.24 4.45 8.31
N PRO A 150 -11.72 4.52 9.58
CA PRO A 150 -13.14 4.70 9.83
C PRO A 150 -13.72 5.87 9.03
N ALA A 151 -14.94 5.73 8.51
CA ALA A 151 -15.61 6.83 7.81
C ALA A 151 -15.72 8.05 8.71
N GLY A 152 -15.50 9.24 8.14
CA GLY A 152 -15.55 10.49 8.86
C GLY A 152 -14.61 11.56 8.31
N LEU A 153 -14.55 12.69 9.00
CA LEU A 153 -13.73 13.83 8.61
C LEU A 153 -12.31 13.69 9.19
N TYR A 154 -11.31 13.93 8.36
CA TYR A 154 -9.90 13.87 8.74
C TYR A 154 -9.16 15.15 8.39
N LYS A 155 -8.29 15.57 9.28
CA LYS A 155 -7.31 16.62 9.02
C LYS A 155 -6.00 16.01 8.54
N ILE A 156 -5.58 16.38 7.35
CA ILE A 156 -4.30 16.02 6.75
C ILE A 156 -3.31 17.14 7.00
N THR A 157 -2.11 16.83 7.48
CA THR A 157 -1.06 17.81 7.75
C THR A 157 0.28 17.27 7.24
N LEU A 158 1.04 18.13 6.57
CA LEU A 158 2.42 17.89 6.18
C LEU A 158 3.24 19.18 6.32
N VAL A 159 4.56 19.06 6.29
CA VAL A 159 5.47 20.22 6.28
C VAL A 159 6.18 20.25 4.94
N TYR A 160 6.06 21.38 4.23
CA TYR A 160 6.75 21.63 2.97
C TYR A 160 7.50 22.97 3.04
N ASN A 161 8.81 22.97 2.72
CA ASN A 161 9.68 24.13 2.82
C ASN A 161 9.56 24.83 4.19
N ASP A 162 9.62 24.04 5.29
CA ASP A 162 9.49 24.48 6.70
C ASP A 162 8.15 25.16 7.04
N LYS A 163 7.17 25.08 6.15
CA LYS A 163 5.83 25.61 6.37
C LYS A 163 4.82 24.47 6.56
N PRO A 164 4.03 24.50 7.65
CA PRO A 164 2.95 23.53 7.82
C PRO A 164 1.84 23.81 6.81
N GLN A 165 1.42 22.75 6.14
CA GLN A 165 0.32 22.72 5.18
C GLN A 165 -0.76 21.80 5.72
N GLN A 166 -2.04 22.15 5.52
CA GLN A 166 -3.15 21.34 6.02
C GLN A 166 -4.37 21.41 5.11
N THR A 167 -5.13 20.32 5.09
CA THR A 167 -6.44 20.25 4.45
C THR A 167 -7.37 19.30 5.23
N TRP A 168 -8.62 19.23 4.78
CA TRP A 168 -9.65 18.36 5.32
C TRP A 168 -10.13 17.42 4.24
N VAL A 169 -10.22 16.14 4.57
CA VAL A 169 -10.72 15.11 3.68
C VAL A 169 -11.76 14.27 4.40
N GLU A 170 -12.88 14.02 3.76
CA GLU A 170 -13.91 13.12 4.26
C GLU A 170 -13.65 11.71 3.72
N ILE A 171 -13.62 10.73 4.61
CA ILE A 171 -13.50 9.31 4.27
C ILE A 171 -14.89 8.70 4.24
N PHE A 172 -15.24 8.10 3.09
CA PHE A 172 -16.52 7.43 2.87
C PHE A 172 -16.40 5.92 2.97
N PRO A 173 -17.42 5.22 3.53
CA PRO A 173 -17.39 3.77 3.66
C PRO A 173 -17.23 3.06 2.30
N GLY A 174 -16.26 2.15 2.21
CA GLY A 174 -16.03 1.34 1.01
C GLY A 174 -15.55 2.12 -0.21
N GLN A 175 -15.08 3.36 -0.03
CA GLN A 175 -14.64 4.23 -1.11
C GLN A 175 -13.22 4.70 -0.92
N VAL A 176 -12.61 5.15 -2.02
CA VAL A 176 -11.34 5.87 -2.03
C VAL A 176 -11.64 7.37 -1.98
N SER A 177 -11.07 8.05 -0.98
CA SER A 177 -11.04 9.51 -0.89
C SER A 177 -9.67 10.00 -1.35
N TYR A 178 -9.62 10.95 -2.26
CA TYR A 178 -8.40 11.35 -2.94
C TYR A 178 -8.09 12.83 -2.73
N PHE A 179 -6.81 13.15 -2.53
CA PHE A 179 -6.30 14.53 -2.52
C PHE A 179 -5.01 14.65 -3.33
N THR A 180 -4.71 15.86 -3.78
CA THR A 180 -3.41 16.25 -4.32
C THR A 180 -2.78 17.34 -3.46
N PHE A 181 -1.46 17.36 -3.44
CA PHE A 181 -0.65 18.45 -2.91
C PHE A 181 0.41 18.80 -3.95
N GLU A 182 0.51 20.08 -4.32
CA GLU A 182 1.44 20.56 -5.34
C GLU A 182 2.23 21.76 -4.81
N GLY A 183 3.30 21.48 -4.09
CA GLY A 183 4.28 22.47 -3.65
C GLY A 183 3.65 23.73 -3.04
N GLU A 184 3.98 24.90 -3.59
CA GLU A 184 3.47 26.18 -3.12
C GLU A 184 1.99 26.43 -3.39
N ASP A 185 1.39 25.72 -4.36
CA ASP A 185 -0.04 25.80 -4.66
C ASP A 185 -0.89 25.10 -3.57
N GLY A 186 -0.24 24.25 -2.76
CA GLY A 186 -0.87 23.61 -1.61
C GLY A 186 -1.74 22.41 -1.96
N PHE A 187 -2.84 22.22 -1.20
CA PHE A 187 -3.75 21.09 -1.34
C PHE A 187 -4.90 21.39 -2.27
N GLU A 188 -5.22 20.42 -3.12
CA GLU A 188 -6.48 20.31 -3.82
C GLU A 188 -7.17 19.01 -3.41
N THR A 189 -8.44 19.07 -3.04
CA THR A 189 -9.24 17.88 -2.70
C THR A 189 -10.15 17.57 -3.88
N VAL A 190 -9.96 16.40 -4.47
CA VAL A 190 -10.83 15.88 -5.53
C VAL A 190 -11.87 14.97 -4.88
N ARG A 191 -13.15 15.23 -5.17
CA ARG A 191 -14.28 14.42 -4.70
C ARG A 191 -14.50 13.21 -5.60
#